data_774f44705c04ab31db5003755269137f
#
_entry.id   774f44705c04ab31db5003755269137f
#
_cell.length_a   1.000
_cell.length_b   1.000
_cell.length_c   1.000
_cell.angle_alpha   90.00
_cell.angle_beta   90.00
_cell.angle_gamma   90.00
#
_symmetry.space_group_name_H-M   'P 1'
#
loop_
_entity.id
_entity.type
_entity.pdbx_description
1 polymer ?
#
loop_
_entity_poly.entity_id
_entity_poly.type
_entity_poly.pdbx_seq_one_letter_code
_entity_poly.pdbx_strand_id
1 'polypeptide(L)'
;AANSLCRWCVDTVGRLMISGVLSGLLLSCSGENSTSTSPNQTESIAGVDADANGVRDDVDRYIDTTYAGQASADLNKAVRQYAKAVQSSLLDADSHTLSLTHATERFRALECLMARRPDEFHTIFVDIRAQLLNTPSRSEAYLNADDQVKTANILLLPADQWVTACQS
;
A
#
# COMPACT_ATOMS: atom_id res chain seq x y z
N ALA A 1 1.60 -16.27 15.97
CA ALA A 1 0.33 -16.99 16.00
C ALA A 1 0.05 -17.63 14.64
N ALA A 2 0.94 -18.53 14.22
CA ALA A 2 0.73 -19.36 13.05
C ALA A 2 0.77 -20.80 13.56
N ASN A 3 -0.39 -21.44 13.80
CA ASN A 3 -0.52 -22.89 13.99
C ASN A 3 -1.97 -23.20 14.40
N SER A 4 -2.91 -23.06 13.46
CA SER A 4 -4.29 -23.53 13.75
C SER A 4 -4.98 -24.21 12.57
N LEU A 5 -4.29 -24.58 11.50
CA LEU A 5 -4.91 -25.22 10.33
C LEU A 5 -4.39 -26.65 10.00
N CYS A 6 -3.53 -27.22 10.86
CA CYS A 6 -3.03 -28.59 10.66
C CYS A 6 -3.60 -29.62 11.63
N ARG A 7 -4.65 -29.28 12.41
CA ARG A 7 -5.18 -30.18 13.45
C ARG A 7 -6.37 -31.06 13.00
N TRP A 8 -6.85 -30.87 11.78
CA TRP A 8 -8.01 -31.62 11.25
C TRP A 8 -7.66 -32.80 10.36
N CYS A 9 -6.37 -33.06 10.07
CA CYS A 9 -5.97 -34.18 9.24
C CYS A 9 -5.52 -35.46 10.02
N VAL A 10 -5.52 -35.45 11.34
CA VAL A 10 -4.97 -36.58 12.13
C VAL A 10 -6.02 -37.45 12.79
N ASP A 11 -7.29 -37.04 12.88
CA ASP A 11 -8.31 -37.78 13.63
C ASP A 11 -9.21 -38.72 12.79
N THR A 12 -8.92 -38.95 11.50
CA THR A 12 -9.77 -39.83 10.66
C THR A 12 -9.10 -41.14 10.23
N VAL A 13 -7.94 -41.50 10.75
CA VAL A 13 -7.24 -42.75 10.41
C VAL A 13 -7.04 -43.66 11.62
N GLY A 14 -8.03 -43.78 12.45
CA GLY A 14 -8.03 -44.65 13.61
C GLY A 14 -9.21 -45.61 13.63
N ARG A 15 -9.41 -46.43 12.60
CA ARG A 15 -10.07 -47.75 12.66
C ARG A 15 -10.42 -48.26 11.26
N LEU A 16 -9.54 -49.03 10.66
CA LEU A 16 -9.89 -50.27 9.94
C LEU A 16 -8.59 -51.04 9.64
N MET A 17 -8.33 -52.04 10.44
CA MET A 17 -7.50 -53.20 10.06
C MET A 17 -8.32 -54.01 9.08
N ILE A 18 -7.78 -54.31 7.91
CA ILE A 18 -7.85 -55.61 7.22
C ILE A 18 -7.07 -55.49 5.89
N SER A 19 -6.02 -56.29 5.83
CA SER A 19 -5.35 -56.92 4.68
C SER A 19 -5.52 -56.37 3.26
N GLY A 20 -4.39 -56.07 2.62
CA GLY A 20 -4.29 -56.33 1.18
C GLY A 20 -3.49 -55.32 0.39
N VAL A 21 -2.26 -55.73 0.04
CA VAL A 21 -1.51 -55.40 -1.20
C VAL A 21 -0.99 -53.99 -1.42
N LEU A 22 0.35 -53.93 -1.44
CA LEU A 22 1.20 -52.85 -1.95
C LEU A 22 0.71 -52.31 -3.29
N SER A 23 0.48 -51.01 -3.36
CA SER A 23 0.78 -50.21 -4.55
C SER A 23 1.08 -48.82 -4.09
N GLY A 24 2.34 -48.41 -4.26
CA GLY A 24 2.83 -47.10 -3.88
C GLY A 24 2.17 -46.01 -4.74
N LEU A 25 1.46 -45.12 -4.08
CA LEU A 25 1.10 -43.82 -4.62
C LEU A 25 1.84 -42.79 -3.78
N LEU A 26 2.99 -42.38 -4.32
CA LEU A 26 3.66 -41.16 -3.90
C LEU A 26 2.72 -39.99 -4.23
N LEU A 27 1.90 -39.57 -3.26
CA LEU A 27 1.27 -38.26 -3.32
C LEU A 27 2.39 -37.24 -3.13
N SER A 28 2.93 -36.77 -4.25
CA SER A 28 3.73 -35.57 -4.32
C SER A 28 2.78 -34.41 -4.00
N CYS A 29 2.77 -33.95 -2.76
CA CYS A 29 2.28 -32.61 -2.44
C CYS A 29 3.25 -31.62 -3.06
N SER A 30 3.09 -31.34 -4.35
CA SER A 30 3.60 -30.12 -4.97
C SER A 30 2.79 -28.99 -4.38
N GLY A 31 3.33 -28.35 -3.34
CA GLY A 31 2.88 -27.05 -2.90
C GLY A 31 3.15 -26.06 -4.02
N GLU A 32 2.20 -25.90 -4.94
CA GLU A 32 2.17 -24.75 -5.81
C GLU A 32 1.86 -23.56 -4.90
N ASN A 33 2.93 -22.88 -4.46
CA ASN A 33 2.85 -21.49 -4.08
C ASN A 33 2.40 -20.73 -5.33
N SER A 34 1.10 -20.73 -5.60
CA SER A 34 0.48 -19.77 -6.48
C SER A 34 0.52 -18.43 -5.76
N THR A 35 1.70 -17.81 -5.74
CA THR A 35 1.80 -16.37 -5.56
C THR A 35 1.10 -15.80 -6.79
N SER A 36 -0.20 -15.50 -6.67
CA SER A 36 -0.90 -14.68 -7.64
C SER A 36 -0.33 -13.27 -7.51
N THR A 37 0.84 -13.07 -8.11
CA THR A 37 1.42 -11.76 -8.29
C THR A 37 0.48 -11.04 -9.25
N SER A 38 -0.30 -10.10 -8.72
CA SER A 38 -1.02 -9.16 -9.58
C SER A 38 -0.01 -8.58 -10.57
N PRO A 39 -0.33 -8.49 -11.87
CA PRO A 39 0.64 -8.08 -12.90
C PRO A 39 1.32 -6.73 -12.66
N ASN A 40 0.81 -5.91 -11.75
CA ASN A 40 1.33 -4.58 -11.40
C ASN A 40 2.13 -4.54 -10.07
N GLN A 41 2.27 -5.66 -9.37
CA GLN A 41 3.14 -5.75 -8.21
C GLN A 41 4.55 -6.17 -8.64
N THR A 42 5.25 -5.29 -9.35
CA THR A 42 6.68 -5.43 -9.47
C THR A 42 7.30 -5.13 -8.09
N GLU A 43 8.29 -5.90 -7.68
CA GLU A 43 9.02 -5.65 -6.42
C GLU A 43 9.83 -4.35 -6.46
N SER A 44 9.93 -3.72 -7.63
CA SER A 44 10.62 -2.44 -7.79
C SER A 44 9.88 -1.33 -7.03
N ILE A 45 10.65 -0.39 -6.50
CA ILE A 45 10.10 0.80 -5.80
C ILE A 45 9.17 1.57 -6.73
N ALA A 46 9.58 1.77 -7.99
CA ALA A 46 8.80 2.52 -8.98
C ALA A 46 7.45 1.85 -9.31
N GLY A 47 7.42 0.50 -9.44
CA GLY A 47 6.25 -0.18 -9.97
C GLY A 47 6.00 0.16 -11.44
N VAL A 48 4.76 0.01 -11.88
CA VAL A 48 4.28 0.39 -13.22
C VAL A 48 3.39 1.62 -13.09
N ASP A 49 3.69 2.64 -13.87
CA ASP A 49 2.92 3.89 -14.04
C ASP A 49 2.86 4.13 -15.56
N ALA A 50 1.87 3.51 -16.22
CA ALA A 50 1.81 3.45 -17.69
C ALA A 50 1.37 4.78 -18.31
N ASP A 51 0.58 5.58 -17.58
CA ASP A 51 0.10 6.87 -18.05
C ASP A 51 0.98 8.05 -17.55
N ALA A 52 2.03 7.75 -16.79
CA ALA A 52 2.99 8.72 -16.24
C ALA A 52 2.34 9.84 -15.41
N ASN A 53 1.29 9.51 -14.67
CA ASN A 53 0.61 10.49 -13.80
C ASN A 53 1.30 10.67 -12.43
N GLY A 54 2.31 9.84 -12.13
CA GLY A 54 3.10 9.83 -10.90
C GLY A 54 2.53 8.97 -9.78
N VAL A 55 1.52 8.16 -10.09
CA VAL A 55 0.93 7.15 -9.20
C VAL A 55 1.00 5.80 -9.89
N ARG A 56 1.41 4.75 -9.20
CA ARG A 56 1.42 3.40 -9.78
C ARG A 56 0.02 2.96 -10.19
N ASP A 57 -0.08 2.26 -11.32
CA ASP A 57 -1.33 1.75 -11.88
C ASP A 57 -2.16 0.89 -10.91
N ASP A 58 -1.50 0.12 -10.03
CA ASP A 58 -2.19 -0.70 -9.02
C ASP A 58 -2.84 0.15 -7.93
N VAL A 59 -2.18 1.23 -7.52
CA VAL A 59 -2.70 2.20 -6.55
C VAL A 59 -3.82 3.03 -7.18
N ASP A 60 -3.66 3.47 -8.42
CA ASP A 60 -4.69 4.20 -9.17
C ASP A 60 -5.99 3.39 -9.29
N ARG A 61 -5.86 2.12 -9.67
CA ARG A 61 -7.01 1.22 -9.75
C ARG A 61 -7.65 1.01 -8.39
N TYR A 62 -6.85 0.91 -7.33
CA TYR A 62 -7.36 0.81 -5.97
C TYR A 62 -8.17 2.07 -5.60
N ILE A 63 -7.65 3.25 -5.87
CA ILE A 63 -8.35 4.53 -5.62
C ILE A 63 -9.66 4.57 -6.38
N ASP A 64 -9.65 4.23 -7.67
CA ASP A 64 -10.83 4.24 -8.53
C ASP A 64 -11.91 3.26 -8.06
N THR A 65 -11.53 2.09 -7.60
CA THR A 65 -12.50 1.09 -7.14
C THR A 65 -13.03 1.38 -5.73
N THR A 66 -12.18 1.86 -4.84
CA THR A 66 -12.52 2.05 -3.42
C THR A 66 -13.28 3.35 -3.18
N TYR A 67 -12.89 4.42 -3.88
CA TYR A 67 -13.43 5.76 -3.63
C TYR A 67 -14.39 6.26 -4.72
N ALA A 68 -14.66 5.48 -5.78
CA ALA A 68 -15.54 5.89 -6.89
C ALA A 68 -17.00 6.12 -6.50
N GLY A 69 -17.53 5.37 -5.54
CA GLY A 69 -18.94 5.40 -5.15
C GLY A 69 -19.29 6.34 -4.00
N GLN A 70 -18.30 6.81 -3.25
CA GLN A 70 -18.48 7.62 -2.04
C GLN A 70 -18.08 9.08 -2.22
N ALA A 71 -17.49 9.39 -3.35
CA ALA A 71 -16.67 10.56 -3.46
C ALA A 71 -17.20 11.52 -4.51
N SER A 72 -17.25 12.74 -4.11
CA SER A 72 -17.05 13.83 -5.05
C SER A 72 -15.72 13.63 -5.78
N ALA A 73 -15.61 14.06 -7.04
CA ALA A 73 -14.35 14.09 -7.78
C ALA A 73 -13.20 14.71 -6.96
N ASP A 74 -13.51 15.57 -6.01
CA ASP A 74 -12.57 16.25 -5.12
C ASP A 74 -11.88 15.31 -4.11
N LEU A 75 -12.56 14.26 -3.62
CA LEU A 75 -11.89 13.28 -2.75
C LEU A 75 -10.89 12.44 -3.53
N ASN A 76 -11.27 11.97 -4.72
CA ASN A 76 -10.37 11.22 -5.59
C ASN A 76 -9.09 12.02 -5.90
N LYS A 77 -9.25 13.31 -6.22
CA LYS A 77 -8.10 14.22 -6.44
C LYS A 77 -7.22 14.32 -5.20
N ALA A 78 -7.80 14.53 -4.01
CA ALA A 78 -7.05 14.63 -2.77
C ALA A 78 -6.29 13.35 -2.41
N VAL A 79 -6.92 12.17 -2.62
CA VAL A 79 -6.28 10.87 -2.40
C VAL A 79 -5.13 10.65 -3.39
N ARG A 80 -5.31 10.99 -4.68
CA ARG A 80 -4.25 10.91 -5.70
C ARG A 80 -3.11 11.88 -5.42
N GLN A 81 -3.41 13.09 -4.94
CA GLN A 81 -2.40 14.04 -4.53
C GLN A 81 -1.49 13.46 -3.43
N TYR A 82 -2.08 12.79 -2.43
CA TYR A 82 -1.30 12.12 -1.39
C TYR A 82 -0.51 10.93 -1.94
N ALA A 83 -1.14 10.08 -2.77
CA ALA A 83 -0.48 8.94 -3.38
C ALA A 83 0.75 9.35 -4.21
N LYS A 84 0.60 10.40 -5.02
CA LYS A 84 1.70 10.97 -5.83
C LYS A 84 2.84 11.48 -4.96
N ALA A 85 2.55 12.24 -3.91
CA ALA A 85 3.58 12.78 -3.02
C ALA A 85 4.36 11.67 -2.29
N VAL A 86 3.68 10.59 -1.88
CA VAL A 86 4.35 9.42 -1.31
C VAL A 86 5.17 8.70 -2.37
N GLN A 87 4.64 8.44 -3.56
CA GLN A 87 5.38 7.77 -4.63
C GLN A 87 6.66 8.54 -4.99
N SER A 88 6.59 9.86 -5.12
CA SER A 88 7.76 10.71 -5.34
C SER A 88 8.78 10.58 -4.20
N SER A 89 8.34 10.53 -2.94
CA SER A 89 9.22 10.31 -1.79
C SER A 89 9.97 8.98 -1.87
N LEU A 90 9.32 7.92 -2.38
CA LEU A 90 9.96 6.61 -2.53
C LEU A 90 11.04 6.62 -3.61
N LEU A 91 10.80 7.32 -4.71
CA LEU A 91 11.71 7.38 -5.86
C LEU A 91 12.96 8.20 -5.56
N ASP A 92 12.83 9.23 -4.75
CA ASP A 92 13.89 10.19 -4.44
C ASP A 92 14.39 10.06 -2.98
N ALA A 93 14.22 8.88 -2.38
CA ALA A 93 14.48 8.63 -0.97
C ALA A 93 15.93 8.92 -0.50
N ASP A 94 16.90 8.87 -1.42
CA ASP A 94 18.31 9.13 -1.13
C ASP A 94 18.70 10.62 -1.25
N SER A 95 17.78 11.49 -1.69
CA SER A 95 18.01 12.90 -1.90
C SER A 95 17.42 13.75 -0.78
N HIS A 96 18.26 14.34 0.07
CA HIS A 96 17.80 15.24 1.14
C HIS A 96 16.92 16.40 0.60
N THR A 97 17.32 17.04 -0.49
CA THR A 97 16.57 18.17 -1.05
C THR A 97 15.21 17.75 -1.59
N LEU A 98 15.15 16.65 -2.34
CA LEU A 98 13.91 16.13 -2.90
C LEU A 98 13.02 15.55 -1.80
N SER A 99 13.60 14.83 -0.83
CA SER A 99 12.85 14.34 0.34
C SER A 99 12.17 15.46 1.11
N LEU A 100 12.81 16.61 1.28
CA LEU A 100 12.19 17.77 1.93
C LEU A 100 11.03 18.34 1.11
N THR A 101 11.20 18.43 -0.21
CA THR A 101 10.12 18.85 -1.11
C THR A 101 8.93 17.91 -1.01
N HIS A 102 9.16 16.60 -1.18
CA HIS A 102 8.10 15.61 -1.15
C HIS A 102 7.46 15.45 0.23
N ALA A 103 8.22 15.62 1.31
CA ALA A 103 7.64 15.67 2.66
C ALA A 103 6.67 16.86 2.79
N THR A 104 7.03 18.01 2.28
CA THR A 104 6.14 19.18 2.27
C THR A 104 4.88 18.89 1.44
N GLU A 105 5.02 18.29 0.26
CA GLU A 105 3.89 17.87 -0.59
C GLU A 105 2.97 16.85 0.10
N ARG A 106 3.55 15.90 0.83
CA ARG A 106 2.77 14.93 1.64
C ARG A 106 1.93 15.63 2.71
N PHE A 107 2.51 16.60 3.43
CA PHE A 107 1.76 17.38 4.41
C PHE A 107 0.65 18.20 3.77
N ARG A 108 0.89 18.87 2.63
CA ARG A 108 -0.16 19.58 1.87
C ARG A 108 -1.28 18.64 1.43
N ALA A 109 -0.95 17.44 0.98
CA ALA A 109 -1.94 16.46 0.60
C ALA A 109 -2.78 15.97 1.80
N LEU A 110 -2.17 15.80 2.98
CA LEU A 110 -2.89 15.47 4.21
C LEU A 110 -3.81 16.61 4.66
N GLU A 111 -3.37 17.86 4.59
CA GLU A 111 -4.20 19.04 4.87
C GLU A 111 -5.41 19.09 3.92
N CYS A 112 -5.21 18.80 2.63
CA CYS A 112 -6.31 18.69 1.69
C CYS A 112 -7.29 17.56 2.06
N LEU A 113 -6.79 16.38 2.41
CA LEU A 113 -7.64 15.26 2.87
C LEU A 113 -8.44 15.63 4.11
N MET A 114 -7.81 16.26 5.11
CA MET A 114 -8.49 16.76 6.31
C MET A 114 -9.57 17.79 5.98
N ALA A 115 -9.33 18.68 5.03
CA ALA A 115 -10.33 19.66 4.58
C ALA A 115 -11.52 18.97 3.88
N ARG A 116 -11.29 17.89 3.13
CA ARG A 116 -12.34 17.18 2.36
C ARG A 116 -13.09 16.14 3.17
N ARG A 117 -12.43 15.47 4.11
CA ARG A 117 -13.00 14.37 4.92
C ARG A 117 -12.42 14.39 6.34
N PRO A 118 -12.79 15.37 7.18
CA PRO A 118 -12.21 15.52 8.52
C PRO A 118 -12.44 14.28 9.40
N ASP A 119 -13.57 13.61 9.26
CA ASP A 119 -13.91 12.44 10.08
C ASP A 119 -13.29 11.14 9.56
N GLU A 120 -12.94 11.07 8.27
CA GLU A 120 -12.49 9.85 7.60
C GLU A 120 -11.01 9.90 7.19
N PHE A 121 -10.36 11.09 7.25
CA PHE A 121 -9.03 11.28 6.68
C PHE A 121 -8.00 10.28 7.20
N HIS A 122 -8.07 9.96 8.50
CA HIS A 122 -7.12 9.02 9.11
C HIS A 122 -7.25 7.61 8.52
N THR A 123 -8.49 7.14 8.33
CA THR A 123 -8.74 5.83 7.72
C THR A 123 -8.26 5.81 6.28
N ILE A 124 -8.59 6.83 5.50
CA ILE A 124 -8.15 6.98 4.11
C ILE A 124 -6.62 7.03 4.02
N PHE A 125 -5.98 7.82 4.88
CA PHE A 125 -4.53 7.95 4.95
C PHE A 125 -3.83 6.62 5.22
N VAL A 126 -4.30 5.87 6.24
CA VAL A 126 -3.70 4.56 6.60
C VAL A 126 -3.90 3.56 5.47
N ASP A 127 -5.06 3.54 4.86
CA ASP A 127 -5.43 2.62 3.81
C ASP A 127 -4.58 2.84 2.54
N ILE A 128 -4.52 4.06 2.02
CA ILE A 128 -3.70 4.38 0.85
C ILE A 128 -2.21 4.15 1.12
N ARG A 129 -1.75 4.50 2.32
CA ARG A 129 -0.35 4.25 2.70
C ARG A 129 -0.02 2.76 2.69
N ALA A 130 -0.93 1.89 3.11
CA ALA A 130 -0.74 0.45 3.04
C ALA A 130 -0.60 -0.05 1.59
N GLN A 131 -1.34 0.52 0.64
CA GLN A 131 -1.21 0.19 -0.77
C GLN A 131 0.13 0.68 -1.36
N LEU A 132 0.57 1.85 -0.95
CA LEU A 132 1.83 2.44 -1.43
C LEU A 132 3.07 1.72 -0.89
N LEU A 133 3.04 1.27 0.37
CA LEU A 133 4.15 0.63 1.07
C LEU A 133 4.02 -0.91 1.12
N ASN A 134 3.40 -1.51 0.13
CA ASN A 134 3.04 -2.92 0.09
C ASN A 134 4.21 -3.90 -0.17
N THR A 135 5.46 -3.42 -0.24
CA THR A 135 6.67 -4.26 -0.30
C THR A 135 7.70 -3.80 0.73
N PRO A 136 8.63 -4.68 1.18
CA PRO A 136 9.71 -4.29 2.07
C PRO A 136 10.56 -3.15 1.52
N SER A 137 10.94 -3.21 0.23
CA SER A 137 11.77 -2.18 -0.42
C SER A 137 11.08 -0.80 -0.42
N ARG A 138 9.77 -0.73 -0.62
CA ARG A 138 9.01 0.52 -0.57
C ARG A 138 8.92 1.07 0.86
N SER A 139 8.72 0.19 1.83
CA SER A 139 8.71 0.58 3.24
C SER A 139 10.08 1.12 3.67
N GLU A 140 11.17 0.48 3.24
CA GLU A 140 12.53 0.93 3.51
C GLU A 140 12.84 2.28 2.86
N ALA A 141 12.48 2.45 1.58
CA ALA A 141 12.62 3.74 0.88
C ALA A 141 11.83 4.86 1.57
N TYR A 142 10.62 4.58 2.04
CA TYR A 142 9.84 5.56 2.79
C TYR A 142 10.53 5.98 4.09
N LEU A 143 11.03 5.02 4.87
CA LEU A 143 11.77 5.30 6.10
C LEU A 143 13.05 6.09 5.84
N ASN A 144 13.76 5.79 4.75
CA ASN A 144 14.94 6.54 4.34
C ASN A 144 14.59 7.99 3.98
N ALA A 145 13.54 8.21 3.19
CA ALA A 145 13.06 9.55 2.87
C ALA A 145 12.66 10.35 4.14
N ASP A 146 12.00 9.71 5.11
CA ASP A 146 11.65 10.34 6.38
C ASP A 146 12.90 10.64 7.23
N ASP A 147 13.90 9.78 7.24
CA ASP A 147 15.17 10.00 7.94
C ASP A 147 15.93 11.22 7.38
N GLN A 148 15.89 11.44 6.07
CA GLN A 148 16.46 12.62 5.43
C GLN A 148 15.91 13.95 5.97
N VAL A 149 14.67 13.96 6.44
CA VAL A 149 13.96 15.19 6.84
C VAL A 149 13.61 15.25 8.33
N LYS A 150 14.10 14.31 9.13
CA LYS A 150 13.76 14.21 10.57
C LYS A 150 14.03 15.44 11.40
N THR A 151 14.95 16.32 10.96
CA THR A 151 15.27 17.58 11.63
C THR A 151 14.66 18.79 10.94
N ALA A 152 13.96 18.59 9.83
CA ALA A 152 13.36 19.69 9.08
C ALA A 152 12.12 20.22 9.82
N ASN A 153 11.94 21.54 9.76
CA ASN A 153 10.76 22.21 10.27
C ASN A 153 9.78 22.46 9.12
N ILE A 154 8.85 21.55 8.91
CA ILE A 154 7.79 21.70 7.90
C ILE A 154 6.60 22.38 8.55
N LEU A 155 6.30 23.61 8.11
CA LEU A 155 5.18 24.36 8.64
C LEU A 155 3.87 23.89 8.05
N LEU A 156 2.93 23.54 8.92
CA LEU A 156 1.56 23.22 8.54
C LEU A 156 0.77 24.51 8.26
N LEU A 157 -0.21 24.46 7.38
CA LEU A 157 -1.16 25.54 7.18
C LEU A 157 -2.12 25.63 8.38
N PRO A 158 -2.60 26.83 8.73
CA PRO A 158 -3.74 26.96 9.63
C PRO A 158 -4.95 26.20 9.11
N ALA A 159 -5.78 25.66 10.01
CA ALA A 159 -6.89 24.77 9.64
C ALA A 159 -7.91 25.42 8.67
N ASP A 160 -8.13 26.72 8.79
CA ASP A 160 -9.00 27.49 7.89
C ASP A 160 -8.43 27.64 6.46
N GLN A 161 -7.16 27.30 6.25
CA GLN A 161 -6.49 27.35 4.96
C GLN A 161 -6.25 25.97 4.33
N TRP A 162 -6.58 24.87 4.99
CA TRP A 162 -6.31 23.51 4.45
C TRP A 162 -6.90 23.26 3.08
N VAL A 163 -8.05 23.87 2.76
CA VAL A 163 -8.66 23.72 1.43
C VAL A 163 -7.75 24.27 0.32
N THR A 164 -6.88 25.22 0.63
CA THR A 164 -5.93 25.81 -0.35
C THR A 164 -4.77 24.87 -0.67
N ALA A 165 -4.56 23.84 0.14
CA ALA A 165 -3.56 22.80 -0.11
C ALA A 165 -3.99 21.81 -1.20
N CYS A 166 -5.27 21.79 -1.58
CA CYS A 166 -5.78 20.92 -2.61
C CYS A 166 -5.31 21.37 -4.00
N GLN A 167 -4.71 20.46 -4.75
CA GLN A 167 -4.37 20.68 -6.16
C GLN A 167 -5.62 20.57 -7.03
N SER A 168 -5.69 21.38 -8.07
CA SER A 168 -6.81 21.45 -9.02
C SER A 168 -6.80 20.30 -10.03
#